data_4ec6cee7aaf0b4f6db5c311093e02829
#
_entry.id   4ec6cee7aaf0b4f6db5c311093e02829
#
_cell.length_a   1.000
_cell.length_b   1.000
_cell.length_c   1.000
_cell.angle_alpha   90.00
_cell.angle_beta   90.00
_cell.angle_gamma   90.00
#
_symmetry.space_group_name_H-M   'P 1'
#
loop_
_entity.id
_entity.type
_entity.pdbx_description
1 polymer ?
#
loop_
_entity_poly.entity_id
_entity_poly.type
_entity_poly.pdbx_seq_one_letter_code
_entity_poly.pdbx_strand_id
1 'polypeptide(L)'
;MFEPDTTLFQDEILKNKLQNTAYNYVRINYPEYFRYSERDLPTDVVKTHVIKKATYEPELIKIESDPNAFSDVDAPVKFIPERRYWTSNFESTMQFSQNYISPNWSAGGDPNFNMNTRQYFKYDYNKDKVQVTNELEFKLNMNTLPDKTDSIHSYKINDQILRLHTLFGYKAFNKWYYTVDISFNTQVVTNYAQNSETKLSAFLAPMTFNTGIGMKYELTKTLTKVRHRNIKLNVNVAPFSYNYMYSSQKGIDMDLKRHGFKEKDNAAELPDDVNKYRNSQSQIGSKLEANMTFNINRNVSWTSRFYYFTDYHRITGEFENTFNLQISRFFSTRINLHLRYDDGVAKNEDFDSYLQINELLSFGFNYKW
;
A
#
# COMPACT_ATOMS: atom_id res chain seq x y z
N MET A 1 19.48 40.94 26.65
CA MET A 1 18.78 41.54 25.50
C MET A 1 19.61 41.10 24.28
N PHE A 2 19.08 40.17 23.50
CA PHE A 2 19.79 39.72 22.29
C PHE A 2 19.49 40.76 21.21
N GLU A 3 20.54 41.47 20.75
CA GLU A 3 20.45 42.26 19.53
C GLU A 3 20.37 41.27 18.35
N PRO A 4 19.36 41.40 17.48
CA PRO A 4 19.29 40.53 16.32
C PRO A 4 20.45 40.78 15.38
N ASP A 5 21.17 39.75 15.01
CA ASP A 5 22.25 39.80 14.05
C ASP A 5 21.68 40.17 12.66
N THR A 6 21.80 41.44 12.32
CA THR A 6 21.29 41.99 11.06
C THR A 6 22.18 41.67 9.87
N THR A 7 23.31 40.99 10.08
CA THR A 7 24.26 40.66 9.01
C THR A 7 23.76 39.51 8.12
N LEU A 8 22.94 38.64 8.64
CA LEU A 8 22.46 37.44 7.94
C LEU A 8 21.48 37.72 6.77
N PHE A 9 20.84 38.91 6.78
CA PHE A 9 19.86 39.31 5.75
C PHE A 9 20.25 40.61 5.02
N GLN A 10 21.49 41.05 5.11
CA GLN A 10 21.91 42.32 4.51
C GLN A 10 21.66 42.40 3.01
N ASP A 11 21.93 41.31 2.28
CA ASP A 11 21.69 41.22 0.83
C ASP A 11 20.21 41.32 0.46
N GLU A 12 19.35 40.69 1.22
CA GLU A 12 17.88 40.75 1.00
C GLU A 12 17.32 42.12 1.37
N ILE A 13 17.82 42.73 2.45
CA ILE A 13 17.42 44.08 2.86
C ILE A 13 17.89 45.11 1.82
N LEU A 14 19.10 44.97 1.28
CA LEU A 14 19.59 45.81 0.22
C LEU A 14 18.81 45.66 -1.07
N LYS A 15 18.50 44.43 -1.45
CA LYS A 15 17.64 44.09 -2.62
C LYS A 15 16.26 44.71 -2.50
N ASN A 16 15.59 44.53 -1.34
CA ASN A 16 14.29 45.13 -1.07
C ASN A 16 14.34 46.66 -1.10
N LYS A 17 15.40 47.27 -0.55
CA LYS A 17 15.58 48.70 -0.58
C LYS A 17 15.77 49.23 -2.00
N LEU A 18 16.56 48.54 -2.82
CA LEU A 18 16.76 48.86 -4.24
C LEU A 18 15.46 48.71 -5.04
N GLN A 19 14.71 47.63 -4.83
CA GLN A 19 13.41 47.42 -5.48
C GLN A 19 12.40 48.52 -5.12
N ASN A 20 12.28 48.87 -3.83
CA ASN A 20 11.40 49.91 -3.37
C ASN A 20 11.84 51.31 -3.92
N THR A 21 13.14 51.56 -4.01
CA THR A 21 13.66 52.82 -4.57
C THR A 21 13.35 52.90 -6.07
N ALA A 22 13.59 51.82 -6.81
CA ALA A 22 13.28 51.76 -8.24
C ALA A 22 11.76 51.89 -8.49
N TYR A 23 10.93 51.20 -7.69
CA TYR A 23 9.49 51.30 -7.76
C TYR A 23 9.00 52.73 -7.52
N ASN A 24 9.50 53.38 -6.46
CA ASN A 24 9.13 54.77 -6.15
C ASN A 24 9.61 55.73 -7.21
N TYR A 25 10.80 55.52 -7.79
CA TYR A 25 11.31 56.34 -8.88
C TYR A 25 10.39 56.25 -10.11
N VAL A 26 10.01 55.05 -10.54
CA VAL A 26 9.12 54.86 -11.68
C VAL A 26 7.73 55.45 -11.39
N ARG A 27 7.22 55.29 -10.16
CA ARG A 27 5.91 55.82 -9.75
C ARG A 27 5.85 57.33 -9.79
N ILE A 28 6.96 58.01 -9.45
CA ILE A 28 7.01 59.50 -9.43
C ILE A 28 7.28 60.05 -10.82
N ASN A 29 8.15 59.45 -11.58
CA ASN A 29 8.63 60.05 -12.86
C ASN A 29 7.84 59.52 -14.08
N TYR A 30 7.18 58.37 -13.95
CA TYR A 30 6.44 57.73 -15.05
C TYR A 30 5.08 57.20 -14.53
N PRO A 31 4.17 58.08 -14.05
CA PRO A 31 2.88 57.69 -13.47
C PRO A 31 1.99 56.98 -14.49
N GLU A 32 2.21 57.13 -15.79
CA GLU A 32 1.46 56.44 -16.84
C GLU A 32 1.60 54.92 -16.85
N TYR A 33 2.64 54.36 -16.22
CA TYR A 33 2.77 52.90 -16.04
C TYR A 33 1.91 52.36 -14.92
N PHE A 34 1.40 53.21 -14.05
CA PHE A 34 0.50 52.89 -12.95
C PHE A 34 -0.92 53.32 -13.25
N ARG A 35 -1.54 52.69 -14.23
CA ARG A 35 -2.90 53.06 -14.70
C ARG A 35 -4.00 52.86 -13.66
N TYR A 36 -3.77 51.98 -12.64
CA TYR A 36 -4.72 51.68 -11.59
C TYR A 36 -4.00 51.59 -10.25
N SER A 37 -4.43 52.37 -9.27
CA SER A 37 -4.02 52.17 -7.90
C SER A 37 -5.07 51.31 -7.16
N GLU A 38 -4.68 50.73 -6.04
CA GLU A 38 -5.62 49.96 -5.19
C GLU A 38 -6.83 50.79 -4.77
N ARG A 39 -6.70 52.14 -4.75
CA ARG A 39 -7.78 53.10 -4.45
C ARG A 39 -8.72 53.30 -5.63
N ASP A 40 -8.32 53.00 -6.82
CA ASP A 40 -9.12 53.13 -8.06
C ASP A 40 -9.87 51.83 -8.38
N LEU A 41 -9.66 50.78 -7.61
CA LEU A 41 -10.43 49.56 -7.70
C LEU A 41 -11.83 49.84 -7.14
N PRO A 42 -12.88 49.63 -7.93
CA PRO A 42 -14.23 49.80 -7.48
C PRO A 42 -14.49 48.88 -6.28
N THR A 43 -14.83 49.45 -5.13
CA THR A 43 -15.14 48.73 -3.88
C THR A 43 -16.33 47.78 -4.02
N ASP A 44 -17.06 47.86 -5.11
CA ASP A 44 -18.23 47.05 -5.41
C ASP A 44 -17.93 45.74 -6.17
N VAL A 45 -16.67 45.47 -6.54
CA VAL A 45 -16.33 44.29 -7.35
C VAL A 45 -16.34 42.98 -6.54
N VAL A 46 -16.37 43.06 -5.22
CA VAL A 46 -16.57 41.90 -4.36
C VAL A 46 -17.99 41.80 -3.83
N LYS A 47 -18.98 42.07 -4.65
CA LYS A 47 -20.27 41.46 -4.42
C LYS A 47 -20.11 39.98 -4.75
N THR A 48 -20.05 39.17 -3.71
CA THR A 48 -20.32 37.74 -3.83
C THR A 48 -21.68 37.61 -4.51
N HIS A 49 -21.66 37.53 -5.83
CA HIS A 49 -22.82 37.04 -6.52
C HIS A 49 -22.99 35.60 -6.04
N VAL A 50 -23.93 35.42 -5.13
CA VAL A 50 -24.51 34.09 -4.92
C VAL A 50 -24.92 33.66 -6.32
N ILE A 51 -24.13 32.74 -6.90
CA ILE A 51 -24.49 32.08 -8.13
C ILE A 51 -25.74 31.29 -7.74
N LYS A 52 -26.91 31.93 -7.88
CA LYS A 52 -28.15 31.20 -7.88
C LYS A 52 -28.00 30.24 -9.04
N LYS A 53 -28.03 28.96 -8.73
CA LYS A 53 -28.09 27.91 -9.73
C LYS A 53 -29.23 28.30 -10.66
N ALA A 54 -28.89 28.92 -11.78
CA ALA A 54 -29.87 29.20 -12.82
C ALA A 54 -30.28 27.82 -13.29
N THR A 55 -31.46 27.41 -12.93
CA THR A 55 -32.11 26.28 -13.56
C THR A 55 -32.35 26.76 -14.98
N TYR A 56 -31.43 26.43 -15.86
CA TYR A 56 -31.64 26.64 -17.28
C TYR A 56 -32.72 25.65 -17.67
N GLU A 57 -33.97 26.12 -17.74
CA GLU A 57 -35.01 25.43 -18.46
C GLU A 57 -34.76 25.80 -19.93
N PRO A 58 -34.27 24.86 -20.74
CA PRO A 58 -34.14 25.13 -22.15
C PRO A 58 -35.56 25.36 -22.67
N GLU A 59 -35.87 26.57 -23.09
CA GLU A 59 -37.01 26.78 -23.96
C GLU A 59 -36.80 25.84 -25.16
N LEU A 60 -37.65 24.83 -25.22
CA LEU A 60 -37.71 23.94 -26.36
C LEU A 60 -38.12 24.81 -27.56
N ILE A 61 -37.14 25.35 -28.28
CA ILE A 61 -37.39 25.90 -29.58
C ILE A 61 -37.97 24.74 -30.38
N LYS A 62 -39.29 24.77 -30.60
CA LYS A 62 -39.91 23.86 -31.55
C LYS A 62 -39.35 24.25 -32.90
N ILE A 63 -38.28 23.59 -33.29
CA ILE A 63 -37.84 23.60 -34.66
C ILE A 63 -38.90 22.77 -35.42
N GLU A 64 -39.81 23.45 -36.10
CA GLU A 64 -40.64 22.77 -37.09
C GLU A 64 -39.67 22.27 -38.16
N SER A 65 -39.29 21.04 -38.04
CA SER A 65 -38.47 20.37 -39.04
C SER A 65 -39.31 20.19 -40.28
N ASP A 66 -38.90 20.82 -41.34
CA ASP A 66 -39.38 20.46 -42.68
C ASP A 66 -39.08 18.95 -42.85
N PRO A 67 -40.10 18.10 -42.98
CA PRO A 67 -39.90 16.66 -43.07
C PRO A 67 -39.04 16.21 -44.24
N ASN A 68 -38.78 17.11 -45.20
CA ASN A 68 -37.98 16.81 -46.38
C ASN A 68 -36.58 17.44 -46.39
N ALA A 69 -36.20 18.25 -45.38
CA ALA A 69 -34.93 18.97 -45.39
C ALA A 69 -33.73 18.09 -45.02
N PHE A 70 -33.94 16.91 -44.42
CA PHE A 70 -32.87 16.05 -43.93
C PHE A 70 -33.11 14.55 -44.19
N SER A 71 -33.74 14.21 -45.32
CA SER A 71 -34.01 12.81 -45.67
C SER A 71 -32.74 11.96 -45.92
N ASP A 72 -31.58 12.59 -46.10
CA ASP A 72 -30.30 11.95 -46.39
C ASP A 72 -29.25 12.09 -45.28
N VAL A 73 -29.63 12.63 -44.13
CA VAL A 73 -28.71 12.70 -42.98
C VAL A 73 -29.05 11.57 -42.02
N ASP A 74 -28.22 10.56 -41.99
CA ASP A 74 -28.29 9.51 -40.96
C ASP A 74 -28.39 10.15 -39.56
N ALA A 75 -29.35 9.69 -38.76
CA ALA A 75 -29.51 10.19 -37.40
C ALA A 75 -28.16 10.08 -36.66
N PRO A 76 -27.72 11.15 -35.99
CA PRO A 76 -26.43 11.11 -35.29
C PRO A 76 -26.37 9.91 -34.35
N VAL A 77 -25.40 9.04 -34.60
CA VAL A 77 -25.18 7.87 -33.77
C VAL A 77 -24.99 8.36 -32.32
N LYS A 78 -25.93 7.98 -31.46
CA LYS A 78 -25.86 8.34 -30.05
C LYS A 78 -24.53 7.83 -29.48
N PHE A 79 -23.62 8.76 -29.17
CA PHE A 79 -22.37 8.39 -28.48
C PHE A 79 -22.75 7.81 -27.12
N ILE A 80 -22.66 6.49 -27.00
CA ILE A 80 -22.76 5.80 -25.72
C ILE A 80 -21.32 5.66 -25.23
N PRO A 81 -20.91 6.41 -24.20
CA PRO A 81 -19.56 6.25 -23.67
C PRO A 81 -19.40 4.82 -23.19
N GLU A 82 -18.33 4.15 -23.64
CA GLU A 82 -17.99 2.83 -23.13
C GLU A 82 -17.84 2.88 -21.61
N ARG A 83 -18.70 2.16 -20.91
CA ARG A 83 -18.59 2.05 -19.45
C ARG A 83 -17.40 1.16 -19.14
N ARG A 84 -16.38 1.71 -18.55
CA ARG A 84 -15.27 0.92 -18.05
C ARG A 84 -15.70 0.24 -16.76
N TYR A 85 -15.90 -1.07 -16.83
CA TYR A 85 -16.22 -1.88 -15.65
C TYR A 85 -14.97 -2.30 -14.89
N TRP A 86 -13.81 -2.19 -15.51
CA TRP A 86 -12.52 -2.51 -14.96
C TRP A 86 -11.75 -1.25 -14.55
N THR A 87 -11.18 -1.28 -13.36
CA THR A 87 -10.27 -0.24 -12.86
C THR A 87 -9.00 -0.87 -12.38
N SER A 88 -7.87 -0.27 -12.71
CA SER A 88 -6.55 -0.72 -12.29
C SER A 88 -5.90 0.32 -11.39
N ASN A 89 -5.11 -0.14 -10.44
CA ASN A 89 -4.24 0.69 -9.61
C ASN A 89 -2.89 -0.01 -9.49
N PHE A 90 -1.81 0.73 -9.71
CA PHE A 90 -0.45 0.25 -9.53
C PHE A 90 0.31 1.16 -8.58
N GLU A 91 0.90 0.56 -7.55
CA GLU A 91 1.79 1.26 -6.61
C GLU A 91 3.15 0.58 -6.62
N SER A 92 4.18 1.34 -6.93
CA SER A 92 5.56 0.92 -6.85
C SER A 92 6.30 1.73 -5.79
N THR A 93 6.94 1.06 -4.86
CA THR A 93 7.83 1.67 -3.87
C THR A 93 9.16 0.97 -3.96
N MET A 94 10.22 1.73 -4.16
CA MET A 94 11.59 1.25 -4.16
C MET A 94 12.44 2.16 -3.28
N GLN A 95 13.16 1.56 -2.36
CA GLN A 95 14.04 2.26 -1.43
C GLN A 95 15.32 1.46 -1.32
N PHE A 96 16.44 2.14 -1.49
CA PHE A 96 17.75 1.53 -1.31
C PHE A 96 18.67 2.52 -0.63
N SER A 97 19.55 1.97 0.17
CA SER A 97 20.63 2.69 0.80
C SER A 97 21.92 1.92 0.64
N GLN A 98 22.99 2.61 0.38
CA GLN A 98 24.33 2.06 0.31
C GLN A 98 25.24 2.85 1.23
N ASN A 99 26.01 2.12 2.02
CA ASN A 99 27.09 2.68 2.80
C ASN A 99 28.39 1.99 2.40
N TYR A 100 29.38 2.77 1.98
CA TYR A 100 30.72 2.28 1.73
C TYR A 100 31.65 2.80 2.81
N ILE A 101 32.36 1.91 3.47
CA ILE A 101 33.34 2.21 4.51
C ILE A 101 34.66 1.57 4.08
N SER A 102 35.68 2.37 3.92
CA SER A 102 37.01 1.87 3.59
C SER A 102 37.61 1.09 4.78
N PRO A 103 38.44 0.05 4.57
CA PRO A 103 39.03 -0.75 5.64
C PRO A 103 39.83 0.04 6.66
N ASN A 104 40.36 1.21 6.26
CA ASN A 104 41.15 2.10 7.10
C ASN A 104 40.36 3.28 7.70
N TRP A 105 39.03 3.24 7.67
CA TRP A 105 38.20 4.27 8.28
C TRP A 105 38.39 4.27 9.81
N SER A 106 38.69 5.45 10.38
CA SER A 106 39.08 5.58 11.79
C SER A 106 38.07 5.08 12.79
N ALA A 107 36.78 5.14 12.50
CA ALA A 107 35.69 4.65 13.36
C ALA A 107 35.32 3.19 13.12
N GLY A 108 35.96 2.49 12.16
CA GLY A 108 35.59 1.15 11.76
C GLY A 108 34.23 1.11 11.02
N GLY A 109 33.72 -0.08 10.82
CA GLY A 109 32.44 -0.36 10.15
C GLY A 109 32.62 -1.24 8.91
N ASP A 110 31.49 -1.73 8.40
CA ASP A 110 31.47 -2.58 7.23
C ASP A 110 30.56 -1.96 6.14
N PRO A 111 30.93 -2.08 4.86
CA PRO A 111 30.06 -1.65 3.79
C PRO A 111 28.77 -2.46 3.76
N ASN A 112 27.67 -1.81 3.52
CA ASN A 112 26.38 -2.49 3.37
C ASN A 112 25.52 -1.88 2.27
N PHE A 113 24.63 -2.70 1.73
CA PHE A 113 23.59 -2.30 0.80
C PHE A 113 22.26 -2.84 1.29
N ASN A 114 21.27 -1.98 1.41
CA ASN A 114 19.91 -2.35 1.78
C ASN A 114 18.96 -2.00 0.66
N MET A 115 18.08 -2.92 0.34
CA MET A 115 17.01 -2.74 -0.64
C MET A 115 15.67 -3.12 -0.03
N ASN A 116 14.71 -2.22 -0.15
CA ASN A 116 13.32 -2.46 0.21
C ASN A 116 12.43 -2.10 -0.98
N THR A 117 11.70 -3.07 -1.50
CA THR A 117 10.78 -2.85 -2.60
C THR A 117 9.41 -3.43 -2.30
N ARG A 118 8.38 -2.72 -2.74
CA ARG A 118 6.99 -3.18 -2.74
C ARG A 118 6.36 -2.82 -4.07
N GLN A 119 5.86 -3.84 -4.76
CA GLN A 119 5.09 -3.69 -5.98
C GLN A 119 3.68 -4.18 -5.69
N TYR A 120 2.69 -3.34 -5.88
CA TYR A 120 1.30 -3.66 -5.64
C TYR A 120 0.47 -3.33 -6.87
N PHE A 121 -0.22 -4.32 -7.38
CA PHE A 121 -1.12 -4.19 -8.50
C PHE A 121 -2.52 -4.64 -8.08
N LYS A 122 -3.50 -3.79 -8.34
CA LYS A 122 -4.90 -4.07 -8.07
C LYS A 122 -5.73 -3.90 -9.33
N TYR A 123 -6.59 -4.86 -9.62
CA TYR A 123 -7.44 -4.89 -10.79
C TYR A 123 -8.88 -5.26 -10.40
N ASP A 124 -9.74 -4.25 -10.35
CA ASP A 124 -11.11 -4.37 -9.87
C ASP A 124 -12.09 -4.40 -11.05
N TYR A 125 -13.01 -5.35 -11.02
CA TYR A 125 -14.19 -5.38 -11.87
C TYR A 125 -15.43 -5.04 -11.06
N ASN A 126 -16.25 -4.12 -11.55
CA ASN A 126 -17.48 -3.74 -10.88
C ASN A 126 -18.59 -3.49 -11.92
N LYS A 127 -19.54 -4.41 -12.00
CA LYS A 127 -20.71 -4.29 -12.87
C LYS A 127 -21.94 -4.82 -12.14
N ASP A 128 -22.97 -3.98 -12.04
CA ASP A 128 -24.29 -4.29 -11.47
C ASP A 128 -24.18 -4.89 -10.03
N LYS A 129 -24.36 -6.21 -9.92
CA LYS A 129 -24.28 -6.94 -8.64
C LYS A 129 -22.97 -7.68 -8.45
N VAL A 130 -22.09 -7.69 -9.46
CA VAL A 130 -20.85 -8.47 -9.46
C VAL A 130 -19.67 -7.56 -9.22
N GLN A 131 -18.83 -7.93 -8.27
CA GLN A 131 -17.54 -7.33 -8.02
C GLN A 131 -16.47 -8.41 -8.03
N VAL A 132 -15.33 -8.13 -8.67
CA VAL A 132 -14.15 -8.98 -8.58
C VAL A 132 -12.97 -8.07 -8.27
N THR A 133 -12.27 -8.36 -7.20
CA THR A 133 -11.03 -7.67 -6.82
C THR A 133 -9.89 -8.65 -6.97
N ASN A 134 -8.91 -8.31 -7.79
CA ASN A 134 -7.67 -9.06 -7.92
C ASN A 134 -6.52 -8.19 -7.43
N GLU A 135 -5.68 -8.74 -6.58
CA GLU A 135 -4.53 -8.07 -5.99
C GLU A 135 -3.29 -8.94 -6.16
N LEU A 136 -2.24 -8.33 -6.65
CA LEU A 136 -0.90 -8.90 -6.70
C LEU A 136 0.02 -8.02 -5.87
N GLU A 137 0.66 -8.59 -4.87
CA GLU A 137 1.63 -7.90 -4.03
C GLU A 137 2.95 -8.66 -4.00
N PHE A 138 4.00 -7.97 -4.35
CA PHE A 138 5.37 -8.43 -4.17
C PHE A 138 6.09 -7.49 -3.21
N LYS A 139 6.63 -8.03 -2.11
CA LYS A 139 7.51 -7.34 -1.18
C LYS A 139 8.85 -8.06 -1.11
N LEU A 140 9.91 -7.29 -1.05
CA LEU A 140 11.25 -7.80 -0.78
C LEU A 140 12.04 -6.76 0.00
N ASN A 141 12.53 -7.17 1.17
CA ASN A 141 13.46 -6.42 2.00
C ASN A 141 14.70 -7.28 2.21
N MET A 142 15.82 -6.82 1.68
CA MET A 142 17.10 -7.51 1.77
C MET A 142 18.24 -6.56 2.11
N ASN A 143 19.24 -7.10 2.76
CA ASN A 143 20.50 -6.39 3.00
C ASN A 143 21.68 -7.30 2.70
N THR A 144 22.79 -6.70 2.30
CA THR A 144 24.07 -7.41 2.22
C THR A 144 24.63 -7.66 3.63
N LEU A 145 25.30 -8.77 3.81
CA LEU A 145 25.97 -9.13 5.04
C LEU A 145 27.49 -8.98 4.86
N PRO A 146 28.19 -8.39 5.84
CA PRO A 146 29.67 -8.46 5.87
C PRO A 146 30.14 -9.88 6.19
N ASP A 147 31.27 -10.29 5.62
CA ASP A 147 31.87 -11.61 5.80
C ASP A 147 32.11 -11.99 7.28
N LYS A 148 32.29 -10.99 8.14
CA LYS A 148 32.43 -11.19 9.59
C LYS A 148 31.14 -11.66 10.26
N THR A 149 29.99 -11.32 9.67
CA THR A 149 28.67 -11.66 10.24
C THR A 149 28.19 -13.01 9.72
N ASP A 150 28.37 -13.25 8.42
CA ASP A 150 28.04 -14.50 7.77
C ASP A 150 29.13 -14.81 6.73
N SER A 151 29.88 -15.89 6.94
CA SER A 151 30.98 -16.31 6.06
C SER A 151 30.51 -17.13 4.87
N ILE A 152 29.26 -17.57 4.87
CA ILE A 152 28.68 -18.45 3.84
C ILE A 152 27.85 -17.64 2.87
N HIS A 153 27.07 -16.65 3.37
CA HIS A 153 26.11 -15.90 2.59
C HIS A 153 26.45 -14.40 2.55
N SER A 154 26.34 -13.83 1.35
CA SER A 154 26.58 -12.38 1.11
C SER A 154 25.35 -11.51 1.33
N TYR A 155 24.15 -12.09 1.54
CA TYR A 155 22.90 -11.35 1.73
C TYR A 155 21.99 -12.04 2.75
N LYS A 156 21.08 -11.26 3.30
CA LYS A 156 19.99 -11.70 4.19
C LYS A 156 18.67 -11.11 3.72
N ILE A 157 17.64 -11.94 3.70
CA ILE A 157 16.27 -11.51 3.45
C ILE A 157 15.60 -11.26 4.80
N ASN A 158 15.17 -10.02 5.04
CA ASN A 158 14.47 -9.63 6.27
C ASN A 158 12.97 -9.87 6.17
N ASP A 159 12.39 -9.57 5.00
CA ASP A 159 10.97 -9.78 4.70
C ASP A 159 10.77 -10.00 3.21
N GLN A 160 9.89 -10.91 2.85
CA GLN A 160 9.49 -11.13 1.47
C GLN A 160 8.15 -11.84 1.39
N ILE A 161 7.37 -11.47 0.40
CA ILE A 161 6.13 -12.16 0.06
C ILE A 161 5.77 -11.91 -1.40
N LEU A 162 5.29 -12.95 -2.06
CA LEU A 162 4.50 -12.86 -3.29
C LEU A 162 3.09 -13.32 -2.95
N ARG A 163 2.13 -12.40 -2.99
CA ARG A 163 0.71 -12.63 -2.67
C ARG A 163 -0.13 -12.39 -3.91
N LEU A 164 -0.95 -13.37 -4.24
CA LEU A 164 -2.05 -13.26 -5.19
C LEU A 164 -3.35 -13.41 -4.41
N HIS A 165 -4.26 -12.47 -4.56
CA HIS A 165 -5.54 -12.49 -3.86
C HIS A 165 -6.66 -12.15 -4.85
N THR A 166 -7.68 -12.98 -4.90
CA THR A 166 -8.87 -12.76 -5.71
C THR A 166 -10.10 -12.87 -4.82
N LEU A 167 -10.90 -11.83 -4.79
CA LEU A 167 -12.16 -11.78 -4.07
C LEU A 167 -13.30 -11.58 -5.07
N PHE A 168 -14.10 -12.61 -5.28
CA PHE A 168 -15.34 -12.53 -6.02
C PHE A 168 -16.48 -12.17 -5.07
N GLY A 169 -17.28 -11.16 -5.41
CA GLY A 169 -18.40 -10.69 -4.62
C GLY A 169 -19.69 -10.61 -5.45
N TYR A 170 -20.79 -11.14 -4.93
CA TYR A 170 -22.11 -10.94 -5.49
C TYR A 170 -23.00 -10.20 -4.48
N LYS A 171 -23.54 -9.05 -4.89
CA LYS A 171 -24.31 -8.16 -4.02
C LYS A 171 -25.55 -8.87 -3.47
N ALA A 172 -25.62 -8.98 -2.16
CA ALA A 172 -26.74 -9.60 -1.44
C ALA A 172 -27.80 -8.52 -1.10
N PHE A 173 -27.53 -7.69 -0.10
CA PHE A 173 -28.40 -6.61 0.35
C PHE A 173 -27.61 -5.45 0.92
N ASN A 174 -28.10 -4.24 0.77
CA ASN A 174 -27.42 -3.01 1.25
C ASN A 174 -25.93 -2.96 0.88
N LYS A 175 -25.05 -3.14 1.90
CA LYS A 175 -23.59 -3.12 1.80
C LYS A 175 -22.97 -4.50 1.98
N TRP A 176 -23.78 -5.55 1.92
CA TRP A 176 -23.36 -6.93 2.07
C TRP A 176 -23.25 -7.64 0.72
N TYR A 177 -22.23 -8.47 0.58
CA TYR A 177 -21.94 -9.29 -0.60
C TYR A 177 -21.68 -10.72 -0.17
N TYR A 178 -22.21 -11.70 -0.89
CA TYR A 178 -21.72 -13.07 -0.83
C TYR A 178 -20.35 -13.11 -1.49
N THR A 179 -19.41 -13.81 -0.89
CA THR A 179 -18.02 -13.80 -1.37
C THR A 179 -17.44 -15.19 -1.50
N VAL A 180 -16.59 -15.34 -2.54
CA VAL A 180 -15.61 -16.39 -2.66
C VAL A 180 -14.25 -15.72 -2.65
N ASP A 181 -13.41 -16.12 -1.73
CA ASP A 181 -12.08 -15.57 -1.49
C ASP A 181 -11.03 -16.63 -1.83
N ILE A 182 -10.05 -16.25 -2.59
CA ILE A 182 -8.93 -17.13 -2.99
C ILE A 182 -7.65 -16.34 -2.79
N SER A 183 -6.72 -16.88 -2.00
CA SER A 183 -5.41 -16.29 -1.81
C SER A 183 -4.30 -17.32 -1.94
N PHE A 184 -3.23 -16.91 -2.56
CA PHE A 184 -2.01 -17.66 -2.73
C PHE A 184 -0.85 -16.81 -2.26
N ASN A 185 -0.04 -17.33 -1.34
CA ASN A 185 1.13 -16.64 -0.80
C ASN A 185 2.34 -17.57 -0.89
N THR A 186 3.47 -17.00 -1.27
CA THR A 186 4.76 -17.71 -1.27
C THR A 186 5.92 -16.73 -1.09
N GLN A 187 7.09 -17.26 -0.83
CA GLN A 187 8.35 -16.53 -0.92
C GLN A 187 8.96 -16.70 -2.32
N VAL A 188 9.86 -15.78 -2.69
CA VAL A 188 10.48 -15.76 -4.02
C VAL A 188 11.97 -16.08 -3.97
N VAL A 189 12.67 -15.49 -3.00
CA VAL A 189 14.12 -15.60 -2.84
C VAL A 189 14.44 -16.56 -1.70
N THR A 190 15.47 -17.37 -1.89
CA THR A 190 15.93 -18.26 -0.81
C THR A 190 16.57 -17.44 0.30
N ASN A 191 16.16 -17.69 1.54
CA ASN A 191 16.73 -17.12 2.75
C ASN A 191 17.33 -18.23 3.61
N TYR A 192 18.50 -17.99 4.18
CA TYR A 192 19.25 -18.96 4.96
C TYR A 192 19.35 -18.52 6.43
N ALA A 193 19.59 -19.50 7.29
CA ALA A 193 20.02 -19.23 8.65
C ALA A 193 21.48 -18.74 8.63
N GLN A 194 21.81 -17.85 9.56
CA GLN A 194 23.16 -17.27 9.64
C GLN A 194 24.23 -18.35 9.84
N ASN A 195 25.30 -18.30 9.04
CA ASN A 195 26.40 -19.27 9.05
C ASN A 195 25.94 -20.74 8.91
N SER A 196 24.85 -20.99 8.16
CA SER A 196 24.29 -22.33 7.99
C SER A 196 23.68 -22.48 6.59
N GLU A 197 23.79 -23.66 6.01
CA GLU A 197 23.11 -24.00 4.76
C GLU A 197 21.60 -24.26 4.95
N THR A 198 21.10 -24.19 6.19
CA THR A 198 19.69 -24.38 6.51
C THR A 198 18.84 -23.27 5.90
N LYS A 199 17.93 -23.64 5.03
CA LYS A 199 16.99 -22.72 4.38
C LYS A 199 15.86 -22.36 5.32
N LEU A 200 15.69 -21.09 5.57
CA LEU A 200 14.55 -20.55 6.32
C LEU A 200 13.32 -20.38 5.41
N SER A 201 13.53 -20.10 4.14
CA SER A 201 12.48 -20.00 3.13
C SER A 201 13.06 -20.11 1.72
N ALA A 202 12.25 -20.56 0.76
CA ALA A 202 12.62 -20.61 -0.65
C ALA A 202 11.37 -20.45 -1.53
N PHE A 203 11.52 -20.46 -2.84
CA PHE A 203 10.38 -20.42 -3.75
C PHE A 203 9.46 -21.63 -3.53
N LEU A 204 8.18 -21.38 -3.29
CA LEU A 204 7.15 -22.36 -2.89
C LEU A 204 7.51 -23.16 -1.61
N ALA A 205 8.30 -22.55 -0.72
CA ALA A 205 8.70 -23.18 0.54
C ALA A 205 8.79 -22.14 1.66
N PRO A 206 7.69 -21.88 2.40
CA PRO A 206 6.35 -22.42 2.20
C PRO A 206 5.54 -21.69 1.13
N MET A 207 4.57 -22.39 0.60
CA MET A 207 3.46 -21.88 -0.16
C MET A 207 2.19 -22.08 0.66
N THR A 208 1.31 -21.08 0.71
CA THR A 208 -0.02 -21.20 1.31
C THR A 208 -1.09 -20.86 0.30
N PHE A 209 -2.06 -21.74 0.16
CA PHE A 209 -3.24 -21.53 -0.63
C PHE A 209 -4.45 -21.52 0.31
N ASN A 210 -5.21 -20.44 0.31
CA ASN A 210 -6.39 -20.30 1.13
C ASN A 210 -7.60 -19.97 0.26
N THR A 211 -8.69 -20.67 0.46
CA THR A 211 -9.98 -20.35 -0.17
C THR A 211 -11.06 -20.33 0.88
N GLY A 212 -12.04 -19.45 0.73
CA GLY A 212 -13.13 -19.31 1.68
C GLY A 212 -14.41 -18.82 1.03
N ILE A 213 -15.52 -19.26 1.59
CA ILE A 213 -16.87 -18.84 1.18
C ILE A 213 -17.52 -18.13 2.35
N GLY A 214 -18.07 -16.95 2.10
CA GLY A 214 -18.65 -16.16 3.17
C GLY A 214 -19.37 -14.91 2.71
N MET A 215 -19.26 -13.87 3.54
CA MET A 215 -19.90 -12.57 3.29
C MET A 215 -18.93 -11.42 3.56
N LYS A 216 -18.99 -10.42 2.70
CA LYS A 216 -18.24 -9.17 2.85
C LYS A 216 -19.18 -8.02 3.16
N TYR A 217 -18.78 -7.18 4.10
CA TYR A 217 -19.40 -5.89 4.41
C TYR A 217 -18.51 -4.76 3.92
N GLU A 218 -19.06 -3.82 3.18
CA GLU A 218 -18.34 -2.64 2.69
C GLU A 218 -18.89 -1.36 3.30
N LEU A 219 -18.02 -0.57 3.90
CA LEU A 219 -18.33 0.75 4.40
C LEU A 219 -17.40 1.78 3.76
N THR A 220 -17.98 2.70 3.01
CA THR A 220 -17.27 3.90 2.54
C THR A 220 -17.97 5.12 3.11
N LYS A 221 -17.20 5.96 3.83
CA LYS A 221 -17.71 7.20 4.41
C LYS A 221 -16.75 8.35 4.11
N THR A 222 -17.26 9.37 3.46
CA THR A 222 -16.54 10.63 3.25
C THR A 222 -16.94 11.60 4.35
N LEU A 223 -15.95 12.20 5.02
CA LEU A 223 -16.15 13.15 6.08
C LEU A 223 -16.16 14.57 5.48
N THR A 224 -17.36 15.12 5.31
CA THR A 224 -17.59 16.38 4.58
C THR A 224 -16.95 17.60 5.22
N LYS A 225 -16.71 17.58 6.55
CA LYS A 225 -16.11 18.70 7.28
C LYS A 225 -14.63 18.95 6.96
N VAL A 226 -13.93 17.93 6.45
CA VAL A 226 -12.48 18.02 6.14
C VAL A 226 -12.25 17.48 4.73
N ARG A 227 -11.72 18.32 3.87
CA ARG A 227 -11.42 17.95 2.48
C ARG A 227 -10.46 16.76 2.43
N HIS A 228 -10.73 15.81 1.53
CA HIS A 228 -9.96 14.57 1.31
C HIS A 228 -10.00 13.56 2.46
N ARG A 229 -10.78 13.79 3.52
CA ARG A 229 -10.91 12.81 4.58
C ARG A 229 -11.98 11.77 4.23
N ASN A 230 -11.56 10.53 4.13
CA ASN A 230 -12.48 9.42 3.90
C ASN A 230 -11.98 8.14 4.59
N ILE A 231 -12.92 7.30 4.95
CA ILE A 231 -12.65 5.96 5.49
C ILE A 231 -13.34 4.92 4.61
N LYS A 232 -12.59 3.89 4.26
CA LYS A 232 -13.08 2.69 3.59
C LYS A 232 -12.77 1.51 4.50
N LEU A 233 -13.76 0.72 4.81
CA LEU A 233 -13.65 -0.48 5.62
C LEU A 233 -14.32 -1.63 4.89
N ASN A 234 -13.60 -2.72 4.70
CA ASN A 234 -14.10 -3.96 4.15
C ASN A 234 -13.86 -5.05 5.18
N VAL A 235 -14.89 -5.74 5.57
CA VAL A 235 -14.82 -6.88 6.49
C VAL A 235 -15.35 -8.11 5.77
N ASN A 236 -14.51 -9.11 5.58
CA ASN A 236 -14.86 -10.40 4.95
C ASN A 236 -14.83 -11.49 6.01
N VAL A 237 -15.96 -12.15 6.20
CA VAL A 237 -16.12 -13.27 7.13
C VAL A 237 -16.39 -14.51 6.29
N ALA A 238 -15.49 -15.48 6.33
CA ALA A 238 -15.61 -16.76 5.65
C ALA A 238 -15.70 -17.90 6.68
N PRO A 239 -16.91 -18.28 7.10
CA PRO A 239 -17.11 -19.36 8.06
C PRO A 239 -16.57 -20.71 7.57
N PHE A 240 -16.57 -20.90 6.26
CA PHE A 240 -16.01 -22.07 5.61
C PHE A 240 -14.77 -21.65 4.84
N SER A 241 -13.61 -21.99 5.37
CA SER A 241 -12.30 -21.68 4.78
C SER A 241 -11.45 -22.94 4.76
N TYR A 242 -10.79 -23.15 3.63
CA TYR A 242 -9.82 -24.21 3.44
C TYR A 242 -8.44 -23.60 3.24
N ASN A 243 -7.49 -24.04 4.04
CA ASN A 243 -6.10 -23.61 3.98
C ASN A 243 -5.20 -24.81 3.65
N TYR A 244 -4.41 -24.69 2.60
CA TYR A 244 -3.44 -25.68 2.17
C TYR A 244 -2.04 -25.08 2.22
N MET A 245 -1.18 -25.70 3.01
CA MET A 245 0.23 -25.33 3.12
C MET A 245 1.07 -26.40 2.43
N TYR A 246 2.06 -25.97 1.67
CA TYR A 246 2.97 -26.86 0.95
C TYR A 246 4.38 -26.29 0.94
N SER A 247 5.38 -27.18 0.97
CA SER A 247 6.79 -26.86 0.74
C SER A 247 7.35 -27.68 -0.41
N SER A 248 7.91 -26.98 -1.39
CA SER A 248 8.64 -27.60 -2.50
C SER A 248 9.98 -28.24 -2.04
N GLN A 249 10.53 -27.72 -0.94
CA GLN A 249 11.75 -28.22 -0.31
C GLN A 249 11.38 -29.34 0.67
N LYS A 250 11.97 -30.50 0.48
CA LYS A 250 11.69 -31.73 1.27
C LYS A 250 12.91 -32.19 2.07
N GLY A 251 14.07 -31.58 1.83
CA GLY A 251 15.33 -31.94 2.44
C GLY A 251 15.40 -31.54 3.93
N ILE A 252 16.40 -32.07 4.61
CA ILE A 252 16.71 -31.73 5.99
C ILE A 252 17.20 -30.27 6.12
N ASP A 253 17.70 -29.71 5.04
CA ASP A 253 18.19 -28.35 4.90
C ASP A 253 17.09 -27.28 4.93
N MET A 254 15.81 -27.69 5.02
CA MET A 254 14.67 -26.77 5.13
C MET A 254 14.03 -26.82 6.51
N ASP A 255 13.97 -25.67 7.18
CA ASP A 255 13.33 -25.53 8.48
C ASP A 255 11.78 -25.47 8.37
N LEU A 256 11.17 -26.65 8.20
CA LEU A 256 9.70 -26.80 8.11
C LEU A 256 9.01 -26.57 9.46
N LYS A 257 9.69 -26.84 10.60
CA LYS A 257 9.17 -26.61 11.93
C LYS A 257 8.80 -25.14 12.15
N ARG A 258 9.67 -24.23 11.72
CA ARG A 258 9.47 -22.79 11.82
C ARG A 258 8.18 -22.31 11.16
N HIS A 259 7.72 -23.00 10.11
CA HIS A 259 6.51 -22.67 9.37
C HIS A 259 5.24 -23.36 9.89
N GLY A 260 5.37 -24.16 10.95
CA GLY A 260 4.24 -24.83 11.58
C GLY A 260 3.74 -26.07 10.84
N PHE A 261 4.62 -26.73 10.05
CA PHE A 261 4.32 -28.04 9.50
C PHE A 261 4.33 -29.10 10.61
N LYS A 262 3.35 -29.98 10.58
CA LYS A 262 3.21 -31.06 11.56
C LYS A 262 4.27 -32.13 11.32
N GLU A 263 4.71 -32.76 12.39
CA GLU A 263 5.57 -33.93 12.31
C GLU A 263 4.86 -35.09 11.60
N LYS A 264 5.65 -35.97 10.98
CA LYS A 264 5.16 -37.23 10.41
C LYS A 264 4.82 -38.17 11.56
N ASP A 265 3.83 -39.04 11.34
CA ASP A 265 3.37 -39.99 12.37
C ASP A 265 4.47 -40.98 12.80
N ASN A 266 5.43 -41.22 11.91
CA ASN A 266 6.61 -42.08 12.15
C ASN A 266 7.90 -41.27 12.38
N ALA A 267 7.82 -40.01 12.79
CA ALA A 267 8.99 -39.13 12.93
C ALA A 267 10.04 -39.66 13.90
N ALA A 268 9.64 -40.37 14.96
CA ALA A 268 10.52 -40.97 15.93
C ALA A 268 11.35 -42.16 15.40
N GLU A 269 10.85 -42.82 14.34
CA GLU A 269 11.48 -43.98 13.70
C GLU A 269 12.40 -43.60 12.54
N LEU A 270 12.32 -42.31 12.09
CA LEU A 270 13.11 -41.84 10.96
C LEU A 270 14.55 -41.50 11.37
N PRO A 271 15.53 -41.84 10.54
CA PRO A 271 16.92 -41.42 10.75
C PRO A 271 17.05 -39.88 10.82
N ASP A 272 18.11 -39.39 11.44
CA ASP A 272 18.34 -37.96 11.63
C ASP A 272 18.71 -37.22 10.33
N ASP A 273 19.08 -37.94 9.28
CA ASP A 273 19.37 -37.43 7.94
C ASP A 273 18.11 -37.26 7.07
N VAL A 274 16.91 -37.54 7.61
CA VAL A 274 15.64 -37.42 6.90
C VAL A 274 14.76 -36.39 7.59
N ASN A 275 14.12 -35.55 6.79
CA ASN A 275 13.19 -34.55 7.32
C ASN A 275 12.00 -35.22 8.01
N LYS A 276 11.83 -34.91 9.30
CA LYS A 276 10.80 -35.48 10.20
C LYS A 276 9.44 -34.81 10.02
N TYR A 277 9.36 -33.68 9.29
CA TYR A 277 8.13 -32.91 9.11
C TYR A 277 7.43 -33.26 7.81
N ARG A 278 6.10 -33.11 7.79
CA ARG A 278 5.29 -33.21 6.57
C ARG A 278 5.59 -32.03 5.67
N ASN A 279 5.61 -32.22 4.39
CA ASN A 279 5.80 -31.14 3.40
C ASN A 279 4.48 -30.57 2.85
N SER A 280 3.35 -31.09 3.31
CA SER A 280 2.03 -30.60 2.99
C SER A 280 1.07 -30.75 4.15
N GLN A 281 0.14 -29.82 4.26
CA GLN A 281 -0.85 -29.81 5.36
C GLN A 281 -2.13 -29.13 4.89
N SER A 282 -3.25 -29.75 5.20
CA SER A 282 -4.59 -29.21 4.91
C SER A 282 -5.31 -28.89 6.21
N GLN A 283 -6.01 -27.76 6.23
CA GLN A 283 -6.77 -27.29 7.38
C GLN A 283 -8.12 -26.74 6.90
N ILE A 284 -9.18 -27.12 7.59
CA ILE A 284 -10.53 -26.57 7.35
C ILE A 284 -10.87 -25.75 8.59
N GLY A 285 -11.37 -24.54 8.38
CA GLY A 285 -11.65 -23.65 9.49
C GLY A 285 -12.47 -22.43 9.09
N SER A 286 -12.31 -21.35 9.85
CA SER A 286 -12.97 -20.08 9.63
C SER A 286 -11.95 -18.96 9.47
N LYS A 287 -12.24 -18.01 8.57
CA LYS A 287 -11.41 -16.84 8.29
C LYS A 287 -12.19 -15.55 8.51
N LEU A 288 -11.55 -14.58 9.12
CA LEU A 288 -11.99 -13.20 9.19
C LEU A 288 -10.88 -12.29 8.65
N GLU A 289 -11.21 -11.44 7.71
CA GLU A 289 -10.29 -10.43 7.19
C GLU A 289 -10.95 -9.06 7.18
N ALA A 290 -10.30 -8.07 7.77
CA ALA A 290 -10.76 -6.69 7.79
C ALA A 290 -9.67 -5.77 7.24
N ASN A 291 -10.01 -5.04 6.18
CA ASN A 291 -9.12 -4.08 5.53
C ASN A 291 -9.69 -2.67 5.70
N MET A 292 -8.92 -1.78 6.27
CA MET A 292 -9.28 -0.38 6.47
C MET A 292 -8.29 0.53 5.74
N THR A 293 -8.82 1.52 5.04
CA THR A 293 -8.05 2.64 4.52
C THR A 293 -8.65 3.93 5.04
N PHE A 294 -7.89 4.68 5.81
CA PHE A 294 -8.29 5.97 6.34
C PHE A 294 -7.38 7.07 5.79
N ASN A 295 -7.89 7.85 4.85
CA ASN A 295 -7.22 9.05 4.39
C ASN A 295 -7.54 10.17 5.37
N ILE A 296 -6.57 10.54 6.21
CA ILE A 296 -6.70 11.57 7.24
C ILE A 296 -6.75 12.95 6.58
N ASN A 297 -5.89 13.14 5.58
CA ASN A 297 -5.85 14.31 4.72
C ASN A 297 -5.20 13.92 3.37
N ARG A 298 -4.86 14.92 2.54
CA ARG A 298 -4.22 14.69 1.22
C ARG A 298 -2.87 13.99 1.31
N ASN A 299 -2.13 14.22 2.39
CA ASN A 299 -0.74 13.80 2.52
C ASN A 299 -0.54 12.67 3.53
N VAL A 300 -1.56 12.34 4.31
CA VAL A 300 -1.47 11.32 5.36
C VAL A 300 -2.56 10.29 5.16
N SER A 301 -2.15 9.04 5.03
CA SER A 301 -3.06 7.91 4.98
C SER A 301 -2.61 6.80 5.93
N TRP A 302 -3.58 6.15 6.52
CA TRP A 302 -3.41 4.98 7.36
C TRP A 302 -4.16 3.81 6.73
N THR A 303 -3.44 2.73 6.46
CA THR A 303 -4.01 1.46 6.04
C THR A 303 -3.79 0.43 7.13
N SER A 304 -4.81 -0.35 7.41
CA SER A 304 -4.76 -1.42 8.42
C SER A 304 -5.38 -2.68 7.83
N ARG A 305 -4.72 -3.81 8.04
CA ARG A 305 -5.22 -5.12 7.69
C ARG A 305 -5.21 -5.98 8.94
N PHE A 306 -6.33 -6.55 9.25
CA PHE A 306 -6.48 -7.58 10.27
C PHE A 306 -6.87 -8.88 9.58
N TYR A 307 -6.11 -9.93 9.82
CA TYR A 307 -6.36 -11.27 9.33
C TYR A 307 -6.42 -12.22 10.51
N TYR A 308 -7.41 -13.09 10.52
CA TYR A 308 -7.60 -14.13 11.52
C TYR A 308 -8.05 -15.41 10.83
N PHE A 309 -7.38 -16.51 11.12
CA PHE A 309 -7.76 -17.84 10.68
C PHE A 309 -7.66 -18.81 11.85
N THR A 310 -8.64 -19.70 11.97
CA THR A 310 -8.62 -20.79 12.93
C THR A 310 -9.16 -22.07 12.30
N ASP A 311 -8.50 -23.17 12.55
CA ASP A 311 -8.99 -24.53 12.30
C ASP A 311 -9.59 -25.16 13.58
N TYR A 312 -9.95 -24.32 14.58
CA TYR A 312 -10.50 -24.65 15.89
C TYR A 312 -9.52 -25.38 16.84
N HIS A 313 -8.28 -25.66 16.37
CA HIS A 313 -7.18 -26.20 17.16
C HIS A 313 -6.00 -25.26 17.19
N ARG A 314 -5.83 -24.48 16.14
CA ARG A 314 -4.77 -23.51 15.93
C ARG A 314 -5.37 -22.16 15.54
N ILE A 315 -4.69 -21.12 15.99
CA ILE A 315 -5.05 -19.74 15.67
C ILE A 315 -3.86 -19.09 14.97
N THR A 316 -4.13 -18.47 13.81
CA THR A 316 -3.20 -17.60 13.13
C THR A 316 -3.84 -16.23 13.01
N GLY A 317 -3.18 -15.19 13.52
CA GLY A 317 -3.61 -13.81 13.45
C GLY A 317 -2.52 -12.92 12.90
N GLU A 318 -2.88 -11.97 12.05
CA GLU A 318 -1.97 -10.95 11.54
C GLU A 318 -2.63 -9.58 11.65
N PHE A 319 -1.87 -8.59 12.10
CA PHE A 319 -2.31 -7.21 12.18
C PHE A 319 -1.26 -6.30 11.58
N GLU A 320 -1.49 -5.87 10.35
CA GLU A 320 -0.60 -4.99 9.61
C GLU A 320 -1.14 -3.56 9.64
N ASN A 321 -0.28 -2.61 9.99
CA ASN A 321 -0.59 -1.19 9.96
C ASN A 321 0.46 -0.45 9.18
N THR A 322 0.03 0.39 8.26
CA THR A 322 0.92 1.22 7.47
C THR A 322 0.45 2.67 7.52
N PHE A 323 1.31 3.55 8.03
CA PHE A 323 1.14 4.99 7.95
C PHE A 323 2.00 5.54 6.82
N ASN A 324 1.36 6.17 5.84
CA ASN A 324 2.05 6.86 4.75
C ASN A 324 1.95 8.37 4.98
N LEU A 325 3.10 9.02 5.01
CA LEU A 325 3.23 10.47 5.10
C LEU A 325 3.88 10.98 3.81
N GLN A 326 3.10 11.56 2.94
CA GLN A 326 3.57 12.09 1.67
C GLN A 326 4.13 13.49 1.87
N ILE A 327 5.45 13.65 1.74
CA ILE A 327 6.15 14.93 1.91
C ILE A 327 6.08 15.73 0.61
N SER A 328 6.22 15.05 -0.52
CA SER A 328 6.10 15.65 -1.85
C SER A 328 5.44 14.67 -2.83
N ARG A 329 5.33 15.03 -4.11
CA ARG A 329 4.74 14.16 -5.14
C ARG A 329 5.44 12.81 -5.25
N PHE A 330 6.75 12.79 -5.00
CA PHE A 330 7.59 11.60 -5.17
C PHE A 330 8.21 11.08 -3.88
N PHE A 331 8.27 11.89 -2.83
CA PHE A 331 8.88 11.52 -1.56
C PHE A 331 7.84 11.23 -0.50
N SER A 332 8.00 10.11 0.18
CA SER A 332 7.15 9.72 1.30
C SER A 332 7.94 9.02 2.39
N THR A 333 7.45 9.13 3.61
CA THR A 333 7.84 8.30 4.75
C THR A 333 6.76 7.26 4.97
N ARG A 334 7.15 6.04 5.22
CA ARG A 334 6.24 4.94 5.54
C ARG A 334 6.68 4.30 6.85
N ILE A 335 5.72 4.15 7.75
CA ILE A 335 5.87 3.38 8.98
C ILE A 335 5.00 2.15 8.83
N ASN A 336 5.59 0.98 8.90
CA ASN A 336 4.88 -0.30 8.84
C ASN A 336 5.08 -1.04 10.16
N LEU A 337 3.99 -1.47 10.76
CA LEU A 337 3.98 -2.33 11.94
C LEU A 337 3.19 -3.60 11.59
N HIS A 338 3.86 -4.73 11.63
CA HIS A 338 3.27 -6.04 11.38
C HIS A 338 3.39 -6.90 12.65
N LEU A 339 2.25 -7.21 13.23
CA LEU A 339 2.11 -8.12 14.35
C LEU A 339 1.55 -9.44 13.82
N ARG A 340 2.19 -10.56 14.19
CA ARG A 340 1.71 -11.89 13.86
C ARG A 340 1.64 -12.74 15.13
N TYR A 341 0.52 -13.43 15.27
CA TYR A 341 0.32 -14.46 16.30
C TYR A 341 0.10 -15.80 15.62
N ASP A 342 0.78 -16.84 16.09
CA ASP A 342 0.64 -18.18 15.51
C ASP A 342 1.01 -19.22 16.57
N ASP A 343 0.03 -19.86 17.16
CA ASP A 343 0.20 -20.88 18.20
C ASP A 343 0.59 -22.28 17.67
N GLY A 344 0.58 -22.44 16.35
CA GLY A 344 1.05 -23.66 15.68
C GLY A 344 2.56 -23.68 15.40
N VAL A 345 3.27 -22.59 15.72
CA VAL A 345 4.72 -22.47 15.55
C VAL A 345 5.41 -22.68 16.88
N ALA A 346 6.57 -23.35 16.87
CA ALA A 346 7.38 -23.47 18.10
C ALA A 346 7.82 -22.09 18.58
N LYS A 347 7.72 -21.86 19.89
CA LYS A 347 8.27 -20.67 20.53
C LYS A 347 9.80 -20.63 20.36
N ASN A 348 10.35 -19.44 20.27
CA ASN A 348 11.80 -19.25 20.31
C ASN A 348 12.30 -19.45 21.75
N GLU A 349 13.49 -20.03 21.90
CA GLU A 349 14.12 -20.25 23.20
C GLU A 349 14.42 -18.94 23.96
N ASP A 350 14.75 -17.87 23.21
CA ASP A 350 15.07 -16.55 23.77
C ASP A 350 13.81 -15.69 24.04
N PHE A 351 12.67 -16.04 23.44
CA PHE A 351 11.45 -15.24 23.51
C PHE A 351 10.21 -16.14 23.63
N ASP A 352 9.78 -16.39 24.87
CA ASP A 352 8.66 -17.29 25.19
C ASP A 352 7.29 -16.69 24.82
N SER A 353 7.11 -16.38 23.54
CA SER A 353 5.85 -15.83 23.02
C SER A 353 5.55 -16.35 21.62
N TYR A 354 4.25 -16.50 21.32
CA TYR A 354 3.75 -16.74 19.97
C TYR A 354 3.58 -15.44 19.17
N LEU A 355 3.68 -14.27 19.83
CA LEU A 355 3.57 -12.98 19.17
C LEU A 355 4.90 -12.63 18.50
N GLN A 356 4.83 -12.34 17.22
CA GLN A 356 5.95 -11.90 16.38
C GLN A 356 5.71 -10.44 15.96
N ILE A 357 6.75 -9.63 16.02
CA ILE A 357 6.68 -8.20 15.71
C ILE A 357 7.71 -7.89 14.63
N ASN A 358 7.26 -7.19 13.59
CA ASN A 358 8.12 -6.64 12.56
C ASN A 358 7.75 -5.18 12.35
N GLU A 359 8.70 -4.28 12.59
CA GLU A 359 8.56 -2.85 12.39
C GLU A 359 9.53 -2.38 11.30
N LEU A 360 9.04 -1.57 10.39
CA LEU A 360 9.83 -0.97 9.33
C LEU A 360 9.50 0.51 9.19
N LEU A 361 10.47 1.35 9.51
CA LEU A 361 10.46 2.77 9.17
C LEU A 361 11.25 2.97 7.87
N SER A 362 10.59 3.47 6.84
CA SER A 362 11.23 3.68 5.55
C SER A 362 10.97 5.09 5.02
N PHE A 363 11.98 5.62 4.33
CA PHE A 363 11.96 6.94 3.72
C PHE A 363 12.46 6.83 2.28
N GLY A 364 11.73 7.36 1.31
CA GLY A 364 12.16 7.25 -0.08
C GLY A 364 11.10 7.62 -1.10
N PHE A 365 11.30 7.13 -2.32
CA PHE A 365 10.43 7.40 -3.46
C PHE A 365 9.17 6.52 -3.44
N ASN A 366 8.04 7.16 -3.68
CA ASN A 366 6.77 6.50 -3.87
C ASN A 366 6.09 7.08 -5.11
N TYR A 367 5.74 6.22 -6.06
CA TYR A 367 5.03 6.59 -7.27
C TYR A 367 3.68 5.87 -7.33
N LYS A 368 2.61 6.67 -7.53
CA LYS A 368 1.24 6.17 -7.74
C LYS A 368 0.76 6.60 -9.12
N TRP A 369 0.27 5.67 -9.85
CA TRP A 369 -0.26 5.86 -11.19
C TRP A 369 -1.65 5.26 -11.37
#